data_d162d739d01aa6615cae9b00f9a0e55c
#
_entry.id   d162d739d01aa6615cae9b00f9a0e55c
#
_cell.length_a   1.000
_cell.length_b   1.000
_cell.length_c   1.000
_cell.angle_alpha   90.00
_cell.angle_beta   90.00
_cell.angle_gamma   90.00
#
_symmetry.space_group_name_H-M   'P 1'
#
loop_
_entity.id
_entity.type
_entity.pdbx_description
1 polymer ?
#
loop_
_entity_poly.entity_id
_entity_poly.type
_entity_poly.pdbx_seq_one_letter_code
_entity_poly.pdbx_strand_id
1 'polypeptide(L)'
;EKALNPVTFPVLKKNMEIIGVYSPLGRCLKTSFALALGQILAKDKAVLYLNLEEYSGFEELLGKKFPTNLSDLFYYVRQGNENLIHRMNGMIQTVNNLDFVPPVRTPSDIRTVRWEDWEQLLQEITLHSSYEVLILDMGSGIDENFQLLDLCGKIYMPVLKDAVSVCKMTQFENLLRIWNKEKILEKTEKLHLPFHMDSISSESYVEQLVWSELGDYIRKLLRKEYS
;
A
#
# COMPACT_ATOMS: atom_id res chain seq x y z
N GLU A 1 26.76 -15.61 -6.56
CA GLU A 1 25.68 -15.92 -5.59
C GLU A 1 25.97 -15.15 -4.31
N LYS A 2 25.39 -13.96 -4.14
CA LYS A 2 25.36 -13.27 -2.84
C LYS A 2 24.18 -13.82 -2.08
N ALA A 3 24.44 -14.61 -1.03
CA ALA A 3 23.44 -14.99 -0.07
C ALA A 3 22.85 -13.70 0.52
N LEU A 4 21.56 -13.47 0.29
CA LEU A 4 20.80 -12.41 0.93
C LEU A 4 20.75 -12.74 2.42
N ASN A 5 21.42 -11.94 3.24
CA ASN A 5 21.30 -12.01 4.68
C ASN A 5 19.83 -11.79 5.06
N PRO A 6 19.27 -12.59 6.00
CA PRO A 6 17.94 -12.29 6.51
C PRO A 6 17.95 -10.91 7.15
N VAL A 7 17.12 -10.03 6.67
CA VAL A 7 16.93 -8.70 7.25
C VAL A 7 16.35 -8.87 8.65
N THR A 8 17.19 -8.75 9.67
CA THR A 8 16.76 -8.71 11.07
C THR A 8 16.47 -7.27 11.41
N PHE A 9 15.19 -6.88 11.33
CA PHE A 9 14.77 -5.59 11.89
C PHE A 9 15.05 -5.55 13.39
N PRO A 10 15.58 -4.44 13.93
CA PRO A 10 15.64 -4.26 15.37
C PRO A 10 14.23 -4.41 15.95
N VAL A 11 14.10 -5.06 17.11
CA VAL A 11 12.82 -5.30 17.80
C VAL A 11 12.07 -3.96 17.90
N LEU A 12 11.04 -3.81 17.10
CA LEU A 12 10.25 -2.60 16.99
C LEU A 12 9.47 -2.40 18.31
N LYS A 13 9.76 -1.35 19.03
CA LYS A 13 9.06 -0.99 20.29
C LYS A 13 7.60 -0.56 20.08
N LYS A 14 7.17 -0.35 18.84
CA LYS A 14 5.81 0.02 18.48
C LYS A 14 5.27 -1.01 17.49
N ASN A 15 4.15 -1.64 17.85
CA ASN A 15 3.45 -2.60 16.99
C ASN A 15 2.66 -1.86 15.89
N MET A 16 3.36 -1.21 14.95
CA MET A 16 2.70 -0.70 13.75
C MET A 16 2.37 -1.86 12.82
N GLU A 17 1.10 -1.97 12.44
CA GLU A 17 0.64 -2.97 11.48
C GLU A 17 0.94 -2.48 10.06
N ILE A 18 1.69 -3.26 9.27
CA ILE A 18 1.94 -2.97 7.86
C ILE A 18 1.05 -3.87 7.01
N ILE A 19 0.13 -3.28 6.27
CA ILE A 19 -0.83 -3.96 5.39
C ILE A 19 -0.43 -3.70 3.94
N GLY A 20 -0.15 -4.78 3.20
CA GLY A 20 0.07 -4.71 1.75
C GLY A 20 -1.25 -4.92 0.99
N VAL A 21 -1.51 -4.11 -0.02
CA VAL A 21 -2.54 -4.38 -1.02
C VAL A 21 -1.83 -4.59 -2.35
N TYR A 22 -1.81 -5.82 -2.81
CA TYR A 22 -1.07 -6.21 -4.01
C TYR A 22 -1.85 -7.21 -4.85
N SER A 23 -1.68 -7.15 -6.16
CA SER A 23 -2.12 -8.22 -7.07
C SER A 23 -1.24 -8.21 -8.31
N PRO A 24 -0.85 -9.37 -8.85
CA PRO A 24 -0.20 -9.45 -10.15
C PRO A 24 -1.17 -9.17 -11.31
N LEU A 25 -2.44 -8.88 -10.98
CA LEU A 25 -3.51 -8.56 -11.93
C LEU A 25 -3.70 -7.05 -12.02
N GLY A 26 -3.95 -6.55 -13.23
CA GLY A 26 -4.44 -5.20 -13.44
C GLY A 26 -5.96 -5.12 -13.30
N ARG A 27 -6.50 -3.91 -13.04
CA ARG A 27 -7.93 -3.59 -13.04
C ARG A 27 -8.79 -4.45 -12.10
N CYS A 28 -8.22 -4.87 -10.98
CA CYS A 28 -8.88 -5.68 -9.94
C CYS A 28 -9.29 -4.86 -8.71
N LEU A 29 -9.44 -3.54 -8.83
CA LEU A 29 -9.86 -2.61 -7.78
C LEU A 29 -8.89 -2.49 -6.58
N LYS A 30 -7.59 -2.77 -6.74
CA LYS A 30 -6.58 -2.65 -5.66
C LYS A 30 -6.65 -1.30 -4.94
N THR A 31 -6.43 -0.22 -5.67
CA THR A 31 -6.39 1.15 -5.13
C THR A 31 -7.71 1.56 -4.50
N SER A 32 -8.84 1.23 -5.11
CA SER A 32 -10.16 1.48 -4.52
C SER A 32 -10.34 0.76 -3.20
N PHE A 33 -9.92 -0.51 -3.14
CA PHE A 33 -9.93 -1.32 -1.92
C PHE A 33 -9.01 -0.72 -0.85
N ALA A 34 -7.76 -0.39 -1.21
CA ALA A 34 -6.78 0.18 -0.28
C ALA A 34 -7.24 1.51 0.32
N LEU A 35 -7.81 2.40 -0.52
CA LEU A 35 -8.39 3.67 -0.07
C LEU A 35 -9.61 3.49 0.84
N ALA A 36 -10.51 2.58 0.49
CA ALA A 36 -11.70 2.30 1.32
C ALA A 36 -11.30 1.65 2.65
N LEU A 37 -10.36 0.69 2.62
CA LEU A 37 -9.82 0.04 3.82
C LEU A 37 -9.19 1.08 4.75
N GLY A 38 -8.33 1.94 4.20
CA GLY A 38 -7.65 2.99 4.97
C GLY A 38 -8.63 3.93 5.65
N GLN A 39 -9.64 4.43 4.93
CA GLN A 39 -10.66 5.32 5.48
C GLN A 39 -11.53 4.63 6.54
N ILE A 40 -11.82 3.33 6.40
CA ILE A 40 -12.59 2.57 7.40
C ILE A 40 -11.76 2.39 8.67
N LEU A 41 -10.48 2.02 8.56
CA LEU A 41 -9.57 1.88 9.69
C LEU A 41 -9.25 3.22 10.36
N ALA A 42 -9.17 4.30 9.58
CA ALA A 42 -8.87 5.65 10.07
C ALA A 42 -9.98 6.27 10.96
N LYS A 43 -11.12 5.58 11.15
CA LYS A 43 -12.13 5.97 12.14
C LYS A 43 -11.67 5.79 13.58
N ASP A 44 -10.86 4.75 13.82
CA ASP A 44 -10.48 4.32 15.15
C ASP A 44 -8.96 4.25 15.37
N LYS A 45 -8.16 4.33 14.30
CA LYS A 45 -6.69 4.21 14.33
C LYS A 45 -6.03 5.36 13.57
N ALA A 46 -4.79 5.67 13.90
CA ALA A 46 -3.95 6.55 13.08
C ALA A 46 -3.40 5.74 11.88
N VAL A 47 -3.86 6.06 10.67
CA VAL A 47 -3.54 5.31 9.44
C VAL A 47 -2.77 6.18 8.47
N LEU A 48 -1.64 5.69 7.99
CA LEU A 48 -0.91 6.28 6.86
C LEU A 48 -1.08 5.39 5.63
N TYR A 49 -1.41 6.00 4.50
CA TYR A 49 -1.52 5.34 3.21
C TYR A 49 -0.42 5.83 2.27
N LEU A 50 0.27 4.90 1.64
CA LEU A 50 1.25 5.15 0.58
C LEU A 50 0.79 4.45 -0.71
N ASN A 51 0.54 5.25 -1.75
CA ASN A 51 0.29 4.72 -3.09
C ASN A 51 1.60 4.59 -3.85
N LEU A 52 1.90 3.37 -4.26
CA LEU A 52 3.15 3.00 -4.93
C LEU A 52 2.90 2.58 -6.39
N GLU A 53 1.77 2.99 -6.95
CA GLU A 53 1.45 2.78 -8.37
C GLU A 53 2.26 3.75 -9.25
N GLU A 54 2.69 3.28 -10.41
CA GLU A 54 3.40 4.12 -11.41
C GLU A 54 2.55 5.28 -11.95
N TYR A 55 1.23 5.05 -12.03
CA TYR A 55 0.23 6.01 -12.49
C TYR A 55 -0.91 6.05 -11.46
N SER A 56 -0.77 6.88 -10.44
CA SER A 56 -1.74 6.95 -9.35
C SER A 56 -3.05 7.68 -9.73
N GLY A 57 -2.97 8.69 -10.60
CA GLY A 57 -4.09 9.55 -10.95
C GLY A 57 -4.65 10.39 -9.80
N PHE A 58 -3.94 10.54 -8.68
CA PHE A 58 -4.46 11.16 -7.45
C PHE A 58 -4.78 12.64 -7.60
N GLU A 59 -3.98 13.40 -8.35
CA GLU A 59 -4.25 14.82 -8.58
C GLU A 59 -5.58 15.02 -9.32
N GLU A 60 -5.85 14.17 -10.30
CA GLU A 60 -7.09 14.18 -11.07
C GLU A 60 -8.27 13.63 -10.25
N LEU A 61 -8.04 12.56 -9.50
CA LEU A 61 -9.05 11.90 -8.67
C LEU A 61 -9.55 12.79 -7.53
N LEU A 62 -8.66 13.59 -6.93
CA LEU A 62 -8.97 14.49 -5.82
C LEU A 62 -9.19 15.93 -6.28
N GLY A 63 -9.06 16.24 -7.58
CA GLY A 63 -9.19 17.59 -8.13
C GLY A 63 -8.21 18.59 -7.51
N LYS A 64 -7.03 18.13 -7.06
CA LYS A 64 -6.09 18.90 -6.25
C LYS A 64 -4.66 18.68 -6.71
N LYS A 65 -3.89 19.76 -6.85
CA LYS A 65 -2.45 19.69 -7.09
C LYS A 65 -1.68 19.63 -5.77
N PHE A 66 -0.63 18.82 -5.74
CA PHE A 66 0.22 18.67 -4.56
C PHE A 66 1.58 19.32 -4.81
N PRO A 67 2.04 20.26 -3.96
CA PRO A 67 3.36 20.89 -4.14
C PRO A 67 4.51 19.91 -3.92
N THR A 68 4.33 18.96 -3.02
CA THR A 68 5.30 17.91 -2.65
C THR A 68 4.68 16.54 -2.75
N ASN A 69 5.50 15.50 -2.89
CA ASN A 69 5.07 14.13 -3.09
C ASN A 69 6.12 13.12 -2.57
N LEU A 70 5.88 11.84 -2.79
CA LEU A 70 6.73 10.75 -2.32
C LEU A 70 8.18 10.82 -2.88
N SER A 71 8.40 11.40 -4.08
CA SER A 71 9.75 11.60 -4.61
C SER A 71 10.57 12.58 -3.74
N ASP A 72 9.92 13.65 -3.27
CA ASP A 72 10.56 14.62 -2.37
C ASP A 72 10.90 13.95 -1.04
N LEU A 73 10.04 13.05 -0.55
CA LEU A 73 10.31 12.31 0.69
C LEU A 73 11.52 11.39 0.52
N PHE A 74 11.64 10.65 -0.60
CA PHE A 74 12.83 9.84 -0.89
C PHE A 74 14.09 10.68 -1.08
N TYR A 75 13.98 11.88 -1.62
CA TYR A 75 15.12 12.80 -1.65
C TYR A 75 15.63 13.08 -0.24
N TYR A 76 14.76 13.34 0.75
CA TYR A 76 15.17 13.53 2.13
C TYR A 76 15.71 12.25 2.80
N VAL A 77 15.18 11.08 2.47
CA VAL A 77 15.73 9.79 2.89
C VAL A 77 17.19 9.67 2.48
N ARG A 78 17.49 9.91 1.21
CA ARG A 78 18.87 9.82 0.66
C ARG A 78 19.83 10.85 1.22
N GLN A 79 19.33 11.95 1.74
CA GLN A 79 20.13 12.98 2.41
C GLN A 79 20.49 12.61 3.85
N GLY A 80 19.99 11.51 4.40
CA GLY A 80 20.17 11.13 5.80
C GLY A 80 19.61 12.17 6.77
N ASN A 81 18.47 12.78 6.47
CA ASN A 81 17.91 13.89 7.20
C ASN A 81 17.33 13.42 8.55
N GLU A 82 17.91 13.87 9.68
CA GLU A 82 17.47 13.53 11.04
C GLU A 82 16.01 13.95 11.33
N ASN A 83 15.40 14.80 10.52
CA ASN A 83 14.04 15.31 10.69
C ASN A 83 13.07 14.72 9.63
N LEU A 84 13.29 13.49 9.16
CA LEU A 84 12.50 12.88 8.07
C LEU A 84 11.00 12.87 8.39
N ILE A 85 10.61 12.47 9.60
CA ILE A 85 9.20 12.43 10.01
C ILE A 85 8.57 13.82 10.05
N HIS A 86 9.32 14.83 10.49
CA HIS A 86 8.84 16.22 10.46
C HIS A 86 8.61 16.70 9.01
N ARG A 87 9.52 16.34 8.08
CA ARG A 87 9.36 16.62 6.64
C ARG A 87 8.14 15.91 6.08
N MET A 88 7.99 14.62 6.36
CA MET A 88 6.84 13.84 5.96
C MET A 88 5.53 14.45 6.46
N ASN A 89 5.46 14.84 7.73
CA ASN A 89 4.27 15.49 8.31
C ASN A 89 3.89 16.78 7.59
N GLY A 90 4.86 17.53 7.07
CA GLY A 90 4.63 18.72 6.25
C GLY A 90 4.08 18.42 4.85
N MET A 91 4.14 17.17 4.38
CA MET A 91 3.63 16.72 3.08
C MET A 91 2.27 16.01 3.18
N ILE A 92 1.89 15.55 4.38
CA ILE A 92 0.66 14.80 4.61
C ILE A 92 -0.56 15.55 4.08
N GLN A 93 -1.40 14.80 3.39
CA GLN A 93 -2.74 15.19 2.98
C GLN A 93 -3.73 14.24 3.64
N THR A 94 -4.96 14.68 3.86
CA THR A 94 -5.98 13.88 4.54
C THR A 94 -7.26 13.82 3.73
N VAL A 95 -7.88 12.64 3.65
CA VAL A 95 -9.22 12.43 3.09
C VAL A 95 -10.00 11.50 4.01
N ASN A 96 -11.15 11.92 4.53
CA ASN A 96 -11.96 11.15 5.50
C ASN A 96 -11.12 10.53 6.63
N ASN A 97 -10.28 11.31 7.29
CA ASN A 97 -9.34 10.93 8.34
C ASN A 97 -8.17 10.00 7.91
N LEU A 98 -8.13 9.58 6.64
CA LEU A 98 -7.01 8.83 6.11
C LEU A 98 -5.90 9.80 5.70
N ASP A 99 -4.76 9.69 6.37
CA ASP A 99 -3.56 10.44 6.01
C ASP A 99 -2.80 9.74 4.88
N PHE A 100 -2.27 10.51 3.95
CA PHE A 100 -1.44 9.98 2.86
C PHE A 100 -0.33 10.96 2.48
N VAL A 101 0.79 10.42 2.02
CA VAL A 101 1.79 11.18 1.28
C VAL A 101 1.38 11.19 -0.19
N PRO A 102 1.30 12.36 -0.86
CA PRO A 102 0.97 12.39 -2.27
C PRO A 102 1.88 11.46 -3.09
N PRO A 103 1.32 10.66 -4.01
CA PRO A 103 2.11 9.72 -4.81
C PRO A 103 3.10 10.42 -5.73
N VAL A 104 4.06 9.66 -6.25
CA VAL A 104 4.99 10.12 -7.29
C VAL A 104 4.23 10.61 -8.53
N ARG A 105 4.84 11.54 -9.27
CA ARG A 105 4.23 12.08 -10.51
C ARG A 105 4.59 11.28 -11.75
N THR A 106 5.74 10.63 -11.73
CA THR A 106 6.22 9.89 -12.90
C THR A 106 6.63 8.47 -12.54
N PRO A 107 6.47 7.49 -13.48
CA PRO A 107 6.92 6.13 -13.26
C PRO A 107 8.40 6.00 -12.92
N SER A 108 9.24 6.86 -13.49
CA SER A 108 10.69 6.87 -13.21
C SER A 108 10.99 7.13 -11.74
N ASP A 109 10.18 7.97 -11.08
CA ASP A 109 10.41 8.37 -9.70
C ASP A 109 10.28 7.18 -8.74
N ILE A 110 9.33 6.28 -8.99
CA ILE A 110 9.14 5.09 -8.14
C ILE A 110 10.10 3.95 -8.51
N ARG A 111 10.41 3.78 -9.81
CA ARG A 111 11.32 2.72 -10.29
C ARG A 111 12.77 2.94 -9.86
N THR A 112 13.18 4.16 -9.60
CA THR A 112 14.55 4.49 -9.17
C THR A 112 14.77 4.40 -7.67
N VAL A 113 13.73 4.10 -6.90
CA VAL A 113 13.83 3.89 -5.45
C VAL A 113 14.45 2.53 -5.19
N ARG A 114 15.56 2.49 -4.48
CA ARG A 114 16.27 1.26 -4.12
C ARG A 114 15.77 0.69 -2.81
N TRP A 115 16.10 -0.56 -2.54
CA TRP A 115 15.71 -1.22 -1.29
C TRP A 115 16.16 -0.45 -0.04
N GLU A 116 17.35 0.08 -0.02
CA GLU A 116 17.90 0.84 1.11
C GLU A 116 17.06 2.10 1.40
N ASP A 117 16.54 2.75 0.36
CA ASP A 117 15.67 3.91 0.51
C ASP A 117 14.33 3.51 1.15
N TRP A 118 13.74 2.35 0.72
CA TRP A 118 12.52 1.79 1.30
C TRP A 118 12.72 1.39 2.75
N GLU A 119 13.79 0.65 3.03
CA GLU A 119 14.11 0.16 4.37
C GLU A 119 14.23 1.32 5.35
N GLN A 120 15.00 2.35 5.00
CA GLN A 120 15.17 3.54 5.83
C GLN A 120 13.84 4.29 6.04
N LEU A 121 13.04 4.52 4.98
CA LEU A 121 11.76 5.20 5.10
C LEU A 121 10.80 4.45 6.02
N LEU A 122 10.64 3.15 5.83
CA LEU A 122 9.73 2.32 6.60
C LEU A 122 10.18 2.20 8.06
N GLN A 123 11.48 2.11 8.31
CA GLN A 123 12.05 2.13 9.65
C GLN A 123 11.76 3.44 10.37
N GLU A 124 11.99 4.57 9.73
CA GLU A 124 11.71 5.90 10.30
C GLU A 124 10.21 6.07 10.62
N ILE A 125 9.33 5.70 9.70
CA ILE A 125 7.88 5.76 9.92
C ILE A 125 7.50 4.90 11.13
N THR A 126 8.01 3.66 11.20
CA THR A 126 7.65 2.71 12.26
C THR A 126 8.15 3.17 13.64
N LEU A 127 9.36 3.70 13.71
CA LEU A 127 9.99 4.07 14.99
C LEU A 127 9.55 5.45 15.49
N HIS A 128 9.33 6.40 14.59
CA HIS A 128 9.25 7.83 14.95
C HIS A 128 7.93 8.50 14.58
N SER A 129 7.00 7.83 13.87
CA SER A 129 5.67 8.38 13.61
C SER A 129 4.65 8.00 14.67
N SER A 130 3.48 8.63 14.65
CA SER A 130 2.35 8.27 15.52
C SER A 130 1.40 7.25 14.90
N TYR A 131 1.62 6.83 13.66
CA TYR A 131 0.73 5.90 12.97
C TYR A 131 0.74 4.50 13.59
N GLU A 132 -0.44 3.87 13.61
CA GLU A 132 -0.68 2.51 14.10
C GLU A 132 -0.78 1.52 12.95
N VAL A 133 -1.22 2.01 11.77
CA VAL A 133 -1.36 1.21 10.55
C VAL A 133 -0.69 1.93 9.39
N LEU A 134 0.09 1.20 8.61
CA LEU A 134 0.63 1.64 7.33
C LEU A 134 0.05 0.77 6.22
N ILE A 135 -0.62 1.38 5.24
CA ILE A 135 -1.13 0.69 4.06
C ILE A 135 -0.21 0.99 2.88
N LEU A 136 0.31 -0.06 2.26
CA LEU A 136 1.09 -0.01 1.03
C LEU A 136 0.21 -0.49 -0.14
N ASP A 137 -0.26 0.44 -0.98
CA ASP A 137 -0.96 0.12 -2.22
C ASP A 137 0.06 -0.06 -3.34
N MET A 138 0.41 -1.31 -3.61
CA MET A 138 1.60 -1.67 -4.37
C MET A 138 1.31 -1.84 -5.86
N GLY A 139 2.02 -1.07 -6.68
CA GLY A 139 2.05 -1.21 -8.13
C GLY A 139 2.88 -2.42 -8.60
N SER A 140 2.87 -2.68 -9.89
CA SER A 140 3.69 -3.72 -10.52
C SER A 140 5.08 -3.23 -10.95
N GLY A 141 5.32 -1.92 -10.94
CA GLY A 141 6.53 -1.28 -11.44
C GLY A 141 7.67 -1.11 -10.42
N ILE A 142 7.54 -1.72 -9.23
CA ILE A 142 8.57 -1.67 -8.19
C ILE A 142 9.36 -2.97 -8.23
N ASP A 143 10.66 -2.89 -8.42
CA ASP A 143 11.55 -4.07 -8.45
C ASP A 143 11.62 -4.76 -7.07
N GLU A 144 11.45 -4.00 -5.98
CA GLU A 144 11.50 -4.45 -4.59
C GLU A 144 10.15 -4.97 -4.05
N ASN A 145 9.15 -5.22 -4.89
CA ASN A 145 7.81 -5.65 -4.47
C ASN A 145 7.84 -6.86 -3.51
N PHE A 146 8.71 -7.83 -3.75
CA PHE A 146 8.78 -9.02 -2.89
C PHE A 146 9.38 -8.73 -1.52
N GLN A 147 10.33 -7.79 -1.42
CA GLN A 147 10.87 -7.33 -0.16
C GLN A 147 9.81 -6.55 0.63
N LEU A 148 9.07 -5.66 -0.03
CA LEU A 148 7.97 -4.93 0.59
C LEU A 148 6.85 -5.86 1.06
N LEU A 149 6.48 -6.88 0.27
CA LEU A 149 5.51 -7.90 0.67
C LEU A 149 6.00 -8.72 1.88
N ASP A 150 7.30 -8.99 1.95
CA ASP A 150 7.89 -9.67 3.10
C ASP A 150 7.75 -8.88 4.41
N LEU A 151 7.75 -7.55 4.35
CA LEU A 151 7.58 -6.68 5.51
C LEU A 151 6.13 -6.57 5.99
N CYS A 152 5.16 -6.82 5.11
CA CYS A 152 3.76 -6.74 5.48
C CYS A 152 3.40 -7.83 6.49
N GLY A 153 2.66 -7.48 7.54
CA GLY A 153 2.07 -8.44 8.47
C GLY A 153 0.84 -9.14 7.87
N LYS A 154 0.11 -8.42 7.01
CA LYS A 154 -1.06 -8.90 6.26
C LYS A 154 -1.00 -8.42 4.82
N ILE A 155 -1.45 -9.24 3.88
CA ILE A 155 -1.54 -8.88 2.47
C ILE A 155 -2.95 -9.18 1.98
N TYR A 156 -3.63 -8.17 1.46
CA TYR A 156 -4.88 -8.33 0.74
C TYR A 156 -4.61 -8.37 -0.77
N MET A 157 -5.09 -9.42 -1.41
CA MET A 157 -4.84 -9.66 -2.83
C MET A 157 -6.16 -9.78 -3.61
N PRO A 158 -6.65 -8.67 -4.21
CA PRO A 158 -7.78 -8.73 -5.11
C PRO A 158 -7.51 -9.65 -6.29
N VAL A 159 -8.44 -10.57 -6.58
CA VAL A 159 -8.32 -11.56 -7.65
C VAL A 159 -9.57 -11.59 -8.53
N LEU A 160 -9.38 -12.02 -9.78
CA LEU A 160 -10.44 -12.20 -10.77
C LEU A 160 -10.62 -13.70 -11.08
N LYS A 161 -11.78 -14.07 -11.64
CA LYS A 161 -12.15 -15.48 -11.86
C LYS A 161 -11.95 -15.95 -13.31
N ASP A 162 -11.59 -15.05 -14.22
CA ASP A 162 -11.35 -15.44 -15.62
C ASP A 162 -10.09 -16.29 -15.76
N ALA A 163 -10.03 -17.08 -16.82
CA ALA A 163 -8.97 -18.06 -17.04
C ALA A 163 -7.56 -17.44 -17.10
N VAL A 164 -7.41 -16.24 -17.70
CA VAL A 164 -6.11 -15.58 -17.81
C VAL A 164 -5.65 -15.12 -16.44
N SER A 165 -6.54 -14.55 -15.64
CA SER A 165 -6.25 -14.12 -14.28
C SER A 165 -5.84 -15.29 -13.38
N VAL A 166 -6.54 -16.43 -13.49
CA VAL A 166 -6.17 -17.66 -12.77
C VAL A 166 -4.76 -18.13 -13.17
N CYS A 167 -4.42 -18.14 -14.44
CA CYS A 167 -3.08 -18.51 -14.92
C CYS A 167 -1.98 -17.57 -14.39
N LYS A 168 -2.22 -16.26 -14.39
CA LYS A 168 -1.27 -15.26 -13.82
C LYS A 168 -1.08 -15.47 -12.32
N MET A 169 -2.17 -15.72 -11.58
CA MET A 169 -2.10 -16.01 -10.16
C MET A 169 -1.28 -17.27 -9.88
N THR A 170 -1.52 -18.35 -10.65
CA THR A 170 -0.74 -19.59 -10.52
C THR A 170 0.74 -19.36 -10.80
N GLN A 171 1.05 -18.57 -11.84
CA GLN A 171 2.45 -18.21 -12.15
C GLN A 171 3.10 -17.44 -11.00
N PHE A 172 2.42 -16.46 -10.44
CA PHE A 172 2.91 -15.67 -9.30
C PHE A 172 3.20 -16.56 -8.08
N GLU A 173 2.27 -17.44 -7.71
CA GLU A 173 2.46 -18.37 -6.60
C GLU A 173 3.62 -19.35 -6.82
N ASN A 174 3.78 -19.85 -8.04
CA ASN A 174 4.89 -20.73 -8.39
C ASN A 174 6.24 -20.00 -8.30
N LEU A 175 6.31 -18.74 -8.73
CA LEU A 175 7.52 -17.92 -8.59
C LEU A 175 7.88 -17.72 -7.11
N LEU A 176 6.91 -17.45 -6.22
CA LEU A 176 7.16 -17.33 -4.79
C LEU A 176 7.74 -18.62 -4.20
N ARG A 177 7.25 -19.80 -4.63
CA ARG A 177 7.79 -21.10 -4.20
C ARG A 177 9.22 -21.31 -4.71
N ILE A 178 9.49 -21.00 -6.00
CA ILE A 178 10.82 -21.11 -6.61
C ILE A 178 11.84 -20.22 -5.87
N TRP A 179 11.41 -19.07 -5.36
CA TRP A 179 12.27 -18.12 -4.66
C TRP A 179 12.28 -18.29 -3.14
N ASN A 180 11.69 -19.38 -2.61
CA ASN A 180 11.57 -19.67 -1.17
C ASN A 180 10.91 -18.50 -0.39
N LYS A 181 9.85 -17.92 -0.95
CA LYS A 181 9.10 -16.82 -0.38
C LYS A 181 7.63 -17.19 -0.05
N GLU A 182 7.39 -18.46 0.28
CA GLU A 182 6.06 -18.99 0.60
C GLU A 182 5.40 -18.27 1.78
N LYS A 183 6.19 -17.73 2.70
CA LYS A 183 5.69 -16.89 3.80
C LYS A 183 4.83 -15.73 3.35
N ILE A 184 5.05 -15.21 2.13
CA ILE A 184 4.18 -14.18 1.54
C ILE A 184 2.78 -14.74 1.30
N LEU A 185 2.68 -16.01 0.85
CA LEU A 185 1.38 -16.66 0.61
C LEU A 185 0.63 -16.92 1.93
N GLU A 186 1.33 -17.28 3.00
CA GLU A 186 0.73 -17.57 4.31
C GLU A 186 0.00 -16.36 4.91
N LYS A 187 0.51 -15.16 4.65
CA LYS A 187 -0.09 -13.90 5.12
C LYS A 187 -0.95 -13.18 4.08
N THR A 188 -1.18 -13.84 2.93
CA THR A 188 -1.99 -13.30 1.83
C THR A 188 -3.42 -13.81 1.89
N GLU A 189 -4.36 -12.88 1.93
CA GLU A 189 -5.78 -13.15 1.77
C GLU A 189 -6.25 -12.75 0.37
N LYS A 190 -6.71 -13.74 -0.41
CA LYS A 190 -7.26 -13.51 -1.75
C LYS A 190 -8.69 -13.02 -1.65
N LEU A 191 -8.99 -11.90 -2.30
CA LEU A 191 -10.28 -11.24 -2.22
C LEU A 191 -10.98 -11.21 -3.57
N HIS A 192 -12.24 -11.65 -3.60
CA HIS A 192 -13.14 -11.40 -4.71
C HIS A 192 -13.98 -10.17 -4.39
N LEU A 193 -13.53 -9.02 -4.88
CA LEU A 193 -14.19 -7.76 -4.60
C LEU A 193 -15.51 -7.63 -5.38
N PRO A 194 -16.55 -6.97 -4.81
CA PRO A 194 -17.78 -6.68 -5.53
C PRO A 194 -17.47 -5.69 -6.68
N PHE A 195 -17.99 -5.98 -7.86
CA PHE A 195 -17.75 -5.20 -9.07
C PHE A 195 -19.03 -4.50 -9.50
N HIS A 196 -19.37 -3.38 -8.86
CA HIS A 196 -20.41 -2.45 -9.32
C HIS A 196 -20.01 -1.04 -8.94
N MET A 197 -19.30 -0.35 -9.85
CA MET A 197 -18.85 1.04 -9.64
C MET A 197 -19.45 2.01 -10.66
N ASP A 198 -20.58 1.66 -11.26
CA ASP A 198 -21.12 2.37 -12.44
C ASP A 198 -21.74 3.74 -12.17
N SER A 199 -21.72 4.23 -10.92
CA SER A 199 -22.45 5.45 -10.56
C SER A 199 -21.72 6.46 -9.66
N ILE A 200 -20.43 6.27 -9.38
CA ILE A 200 -19.71 7.23 -8.54
C ILE A 200 -19.08 8.30 -9.42
N SER A 201 -19.46 9.59 -9.22
CA SER A 201 -18.83 10.71 -9.90
C SER A 201 -17.36 10.85 -9.49
N SER A 202 -16.49 11.29 -10.40
CA SER A 202 -15.07 11.46 -10.12
C SER A 202 -14.79 12.46 -8.99
N GLU A 203 -15.63 13.47 -8.83
CA GLU A 203 -15.44 14.56 -7.85
C GLU A 203 -15.58 14.15 -6.38
N SER A 204 -16.22 13.02 -6.09
CA SER A 204 -16.40 12.50 -4.71
C SER A 204 -16.10 11.01 -4.61
N TYR A 205 -15.38 10.48 -5.59
CA TYR A 205 -15.11 9.04 -5.68
C TYR A 205 -14.49 8.48 -4.41
N VAL A 206 -13.43 9.11 -3.92
CA VAL A 206 -12.67 8.59 -2.77
C VAL A 206 -13.53 8.62 -1.51
N GLU A 207 -14.25 9.72 -1.27
CA GLU A 207 -15.11 9.88 -0.09
C GLU A 207 -16.30 8.93 -0.09
N GLN A 208 -16.82 8.59 -1.28
CA GLN A 208 -17.98 7.71 -1.43
C GLN A 208 -17.63 6.21 -1.33
N LEU A 209 -16.37 5.83 -1.53
CA LEU A 209 -15.93 4.43 -1.46
C LEU A 209 -16.38 3.73 -0.17
N VAL A 210 -16.33 4.41 0.97
CA VAL A 210 -16.72 3.84 2.27
C VAL A 210 -18.22 3.55 2.38
N TRP A 211 -19.05 4.18 1.55
CA TRP A 211 -20.51 4.02 1.54
C TRP A 211 -21.01 3.07 0.44
N SER A 212 -20.11 2.57 -0.40
CA SER A 212 -20.38 1.65 -1.49
C SER A 212 -20.47 0.20 -1.01
N GLU A 213 -20.86 -0.71 -1.92
CA GLU A 213 -20.80 -2.16 -1.68
C GLU A 213 -19.39 -2.63 -1.28
N LEU A 214 -18.35 -1.98 -1.81
CA LEU A 214 -16.96 -2.24 -1.44
C LEU A 214 -16.71 -1.91 0.03
N GLY A 215 -17.23 -0.77 0.51
CA GLY A 215 -17.13 -0.39 1.92
C GLY A 215 -17.82 -1.40 2.84
N ASP A 216 -19.01 -1.89 2.45
CA ASP A 216 -19.72 -2.92 3.21
C ASP A 216 -19.00 -4.26 3.21
N TYR A 217 -18.40 -4.63 2.08
CA TYR A 217 -17.56 -5.81 1.95
C TYR A 217 -16.37 -5.73 2.92
N ILE A 218 -15.65 -4.60 2.96
CA ILE A 218 -14.50 -4.41 3.85
C ILE A 218 -14.91 -4.46 5.32
N ARG A 219 -16.03 -3.84 5.71
CA ARG A 219 -16.54 -3.94 7.10
C ARG A 219 -16.84 -5.38 7.51
N LYS A 220 -17.40 -6.19 6.59
CA LYS A 220 -17.64 -7.62 6.84
C LYS A 220 -16.32 -8.40 6.94
N LEU A 221 -15.34 -8.09 6.11
CA LEU A 221 -14.00 -8.67 6.13
C LEU A 221 -13.34 -8.44 7.49
N LEU A 222 -13.24 -7.19 7.91
CA LEU A 222 -12.62 -6.81 9.19
C LEU A 222 -13.32 -7.42 10.41
N ARG A 223 -14.65 -7.54 10.42
CA ARG A 223 -15.38 -8.20 11.52
C ARG A 223 -15.01 -9.68 11.69
N LYS A 224 -14.68 -10.38 10.60
CA LYS A 224 -14.25 -11.79 10.66
C LYS A 224 -12.84 -11.95 11.21
N GLU A 225 -12.00 -10.95 11.05
CA GLU A 225 -10.60 -10.99 11.51
C GLU A 225 -10.47 -10.64 13.00
N TYR A 226 -11.40 -9.86 13.53
CA TYR A 226 -11.38 -9.40 14.94
C TYR A 226 -12.42 -10.14 15.82
N SER A 227 -13.05 -11.21 15.32
CA SER A 227 -13.94 -12.12 16.07
C SER A 227 -13.22 -13.39 16.47
#